data_4d5b2235b92c2bce7bdfe5eb9c0c3bad
#
_entry.id   4d5b2235b92c2bce7bdfe5eb9c0c3bad
#
_cell.length_a   1.000
_cell.length_b   1.000
_cell.length_c   1.000
_cell.angle_alpha   90.00
_cell.angle_beta   90.00
_cell.angle_gamma   90.00
#
_symmetry.space_group_name_H-M   'P 1'
#
loop_
_entity.id
_entity.type
_entity.pdbx_description
1 polymer ?
#
loop_
_entity_poly.entity_id
_entity_poly.type
_entity_poly.pdbx_seq_one_letter_code
_entity_poly.pdbx_strand_id
1 'polypeptide(L)'
;MITSRHIQKVIWAAVLTAVLVLGILAAFSNQLSSGISLSYEEKLFDTDQVMTVNIRIDEDEWDDLLETAISETYYCCDIEINGETYYRVGIRAKGNTSLSMVASSDSDRYSFKVKFDEYVDGQTCYGLDKLVLNNKYSDATMMKEAV
;
A
#
# COMPACT_ATOMS: atom_id res chain seq x y z
N MET A 1 45.97 -26.65 -39.65
CA MET A 1 44.72 -27.41 -39.78
C MET A 1 44.25 -27.70 -38.37
N ILE A 2 43.30 -26.93 -37.89
CA ILE A 2 42.73 -27.11 -36.53
C ILE A 2 41.82 -28.32 -36.59
N THR A 3 42.24 -29.40 -35.95
CA THR A 3 41.58 -30.71 -36.03
C THR A 3 40.19 -30.64 -35.42
N SER A 4 39.16 -31.13 -36.09
CA SER A 4 37.74 -31.09 -35.75
C SER A 4 37.40 -31.50 -34.30
N ARG A 5 38.23 -32.29 -33.65
CA ARG A 5 38.11 -32.75 -32.27
C ARG A 5 38.29 -31.62 -31.22
N HIS A 6 39.12 -30.60 -31.49
CA HIS A 6 39.29 -29.47 -30.58
C HIS A 6 38.12 -28.51 -30.68
N ILE A 7 37.62 -28.29 -31.89
CA ILE A 7 36.42 -27.46 -32.11
C ILE A 7 35.20 -28.06 -31.41
N GLN A 8 35.01 -29.37 -31.53
CA GLN A 8 33.93 -30.08 -30.86
C GLN A 8 33.99 -29.94 -29.31
N LYS A 9 35.17 -30.05 -28.72
CA LYS A 9 35.35 -29.87 -27.26
C LYS A 9 35.05 -28.44 -26.82
N VAL A 10 35.43 -27.43 -27.61
CA VAL A 10 35.12 -26.02 -27.32
C VAL A 10 33.60 -25.75 -27.42
N ILE A 11 32.94 -26.31 -28.44
CA ILE A 11 31.49 -26.19 -28.59
C ILE A 11 30.75 -26.84 -27.41
N TRP A 12 31.15 -28.06 -27.02
CA TRP A 12 30.53 -28.73 -25.87
C TRP A 12 30.78 -28.00 -24.55
N ALA A 13 31.97 -27.41 -24.35
CA ALA A 13 32.27 -26.60 -23.19
C ALA A 13 31.41 -25.32 -23.16
N ALA A 14 31.24 -24.65 -24.30
CA ALA A 14 30.40 -23.46 -24.42
C ALA A 14 28.90 -23.77 -24.16
N VAL A 15 28.41 -24.89 -24.68
CA VAL A 15 27.03 -25.33 -24.43
C VAL A 15 26.82 -25.65 -22.95
N LEU A 16 27.77 -26.32 -22.32
CA LEU A 16 27.67 -26.69 -20.90
C LEU A 16 27.70 -25.47 -19.99
N THR A 17 28.53 -24.47 -20.29
CA THR A 17 28.54 -23.19 -19.55
C THR A 17 27.24 -22.41 -19.75
N ALA A 18 26.70 -22.38 -20.97
CA ALA A 18 25.41 -21.71 -21.22
C ALA A 18 24.24 -22.36 -20.47
N VAL A 19 24.18 -23.69 -20.43
CA VAL A 19 23.16 -24.42 -19.67
C VAL A 19 23.30 -24.17 -18.16
N LEU A 20 24.54 -24.09 -17.65
CA LEU A 20 24.81 -23.84 -16.25
C LEU A 20 24.38 -22.40 -15.84
N VAL A 21 24.66 -21.42 -16.68
CA VAL A 21 24.24 -20.03 -16.48
C VAL A 21 22.72 -19.93 -16.53
N LEU A 22 22.06 -20.58 -17.49
CA LEU A 22 20.59 -20.61 -17.56
C LEU A 22 19.96 -21.27 -16.31
N GLY A 23 20.56 -22.35 -15.82
CA GLY A 23 20.12 -23.01 -14.60
C GLY A 23 20.24 -22.12 -13.36
N ILE A 24 21.35 -21.39 -13.25
CA ILE A 24 21.54 -20.40 -12.15
C ILE A 24 20.53 -19.26 -12.27
N LEU A 25 20.31 -18.70 -13.46
CA LEU A 25 19.32 -17.65 -13.69
C LEU A 25 17.90 -18.11 -13.37
N ALA A 26 17.54 -19.34 -13.75
CA ALA A 26 16.24 -19.92 -13.43
C ALA A 26 16.05 -20.14 -11.91
N ALA A 27 17.09 -20.61 -11.22
CA ALA A 27 17.06 -20.74 -9.76
C ALA A 27 16.94 -19.38 -9.06
N PHE A 28 17.65 -18.36 -9.55
CA PHE A 28 17.55 -16.99 -9.04
C PHE A 28 16.17 -16.38 -9.31
N SER A 29 15.59 -16.59 -10.49
CA SER A 29 14.26 -16.07 -10.83
C SER A 29 13.16 -16.71 -9.98
N ASN A 30 13.27 -18.00 -9.65
CA ASN A 30 12.35 -18.65 -8.72
C ASN A 30 12.49 -18.14 -7.29
N GLN A 31 13.67 -17.71 -6.86
CA GLN A 31 13.86 -17.08 -5.54
C GLN A 31 13.36 -15.63 -5.49
N LEU A 32 13.44 -14.88 -6.60
CA LEU A 32 12.85 -13.55 -6.71
C LEU A 32 11.32 -13.59 -6.89
N SER A 33 10.79 -14.68 -7.40
CA SER A 33 9.34 -14.90 -7.60
C SER A 33 8.61 -15.42 -6.35
N SER A 34 9.33 -15.78 -5.29
CA SER A 34 8.75 -15.85 -3.95
C SER A 34 8.45 -14.40 -3.55
N GLY A 35 7.23 -13.95 -3.84
CA GLY A 35 6.81 -12.58 -3.60
C GLY A 35 7.27 -12.15 -2.22
N ILE A 36 7.86 -10.98 -2.12
CA ILE A 36 8.02 -10.31 -0.84
C ILE A 36 6.57 -10.07 -0.39
N SER A 37 6.04 -10.99 0.42
CA SER A 37 4.79 -10.77 1.12
C SER A 37 5.06 -9.57 2.01
N LEU A 38 4.54 -8.42 1.62
CA LEU A 38 4.67 -7.22 2.41
C LEU A 38 3.79 -7.43 3.64
N SER A 39 4.33 -7.24 4.82
CA SER A 39 3.64 -7.58 6.07
C SER A 39 2.28 -6.91 6.22
N TYR A 40 2.06 -5.77 5.57
CA TYR A 40 0.77 -5.09 5.56
C TYR A 40 -0.29 -5.82 4.71
N GLU A 41 0.09 -6.59 3.67
CA GLU A 41 -0.87 -7.33 2.84
C GLU A 41 -1.61 -8.38 3.67
N GLU A 42 -0.87 -9.17 4.43
CA GLU A 42 -1.44 -10.21 5.30
C GLU A 42 -2.20 -9.64 6.51
N LYS A 43 -1.75 -8.47 7.01
CA LYS A 43 -2.26 -7.92 8.26
C LYS A 43 -3.42 -6.93 8.07
N LEU A 44 -3.45 -6.21 6.95
CA LEU A 44 -4.46 -5.18 6.71
C LEU A 44 -5.46 -5.56 5.61
N PHE A 45 -5.04 -6.38 4.64
CA PHE A 45 -5.86 -6.69 3.47
C PHE A 45 -6.24 -8.17 3.39
N ASP A 46 -6.33 -8.84 4.54
CA ASP A 46 -6.95 -10.16 4.64
C ASP A 46 -8.44 -10.06 4.26
N THR A 47 -8.83 -10.70 3.16
CA THR A 47 -10.20 -10.65 2.64
C THR A 47 -11.21 -11.41 3.49
N ASP A 48 -10.74 -12.27 4.40
CA ASP A 48 -11.59 -13.09 5.26
C ASP A 48 -11.96 -12.36 6.56
N GLN A 49 -11.38 -11.19 6.82
CA GLN A 49 -11.62 -10.39 8.03
C GLN A 49 -11.98 -8.94 7.70
N VAL A 50 -12.91 -8.39 8.49
CA VAL A 50 -13.23 -6.96 8.42
C VAL A 50 -12.21 -6.18 9.23
N MET A 51 -11.44 -5.31 8.55
CA MET A 51 -10.51 -4.41 9.22
C MET A 51 -11.27 -3.37 10.06
N THR A 52 -10.91 -3.25 11.32
CA THR A 52 -11.45 -2.24 12.22
C THR A 52 -10.47 -1.07 12.31
N VAL A 53 -10.96 0.14 12.07
CA VAL A 53 -10.19 1.38 12.17
C VAL A 53 -10.91 2.35 13.11
N ASN A 54 -10.29 2.68 14.24
CA ASN A 54 -10.79 3.65 15.20
C ASN A 54 -9.90 4.90 15.16
N ILE A 55 -10.49 6.05 14.87
CA ILE A 55 -9.80 7.34 14.83
C ILE A 55 -10.08 8.04 16.17
N ARG A 56 -9.03 8.48 16.86
CA ARG A 56 -9.09 9.23 18.11
C ARG A 56 -8.47 10.61 17.87
N ILE A 57 -9.32 11.59 17.76
CA ILE A 57 -8.96 12.98 17.50
C ILE A 57 -9.78 13.86 18.45
N ASP A 58 -9.30 15.04 18.76
CA ASP A 58 -10.06 16.05 19.51
C ASP A 58 -11.31 16.49 18.71
N GLU A 59 -12.41 16.73 19.38
CA GLU A 59 -13.69 17.06 18.74
C GLU A 59 -13.62 18.36 17.96
N ASP A 60 -12.97 19.39 18.52
CA ASP A 60 -12.80 20.68 17.84
C ASP A 60 -11.90 20.54 16.60
N GLU A 61 -10.83 19.72 16.66
CA GLU A 61 -9.94 19.44 15.52
C GLU A 61 -10.66 18.59 14.45
N TRP A 62 -11.58 17.71 14.86
CA TRP A 62 -12.38 16.95 13.92
C TRP A 62 -13.36 17.84 13.15
N ASP A 63 -14.04 18.73 13.84
CA ASP A 63 -14.98 19.67 13.24
C ASP A 63 -14.25 20.62 12.27
N ASP A 64 -13.08 21.14 12.65
CA ASP A 64 -12.25 21.99 11.79
C ASP A 64 -11.76 21.23 10.55
N LEU A 65 -11.38 19.92 10.69
CA LEU A 65 -11.02 19.08 9.57
C LEU A 65 -12.16 18.92 8.57
N LEU A 66 -13.40 18.77 9.05
CA LEU A 66 -14.58 18.63 8.18
C LEU A 66 -14.95 19.97 7.53
N GLU A 67 -14.92 21.08 8.26
CA GLU A 67 -15.20 22.42 7.73
C GLU A 67 -14.16 22.85 6.69
N THR A 68 -12.90 22.54 6.91
CA THR A 68 -11.79 22.91 6.02
C THR A 68 -11.36 21.77 5.10
N ALA A 69 -12.20 20.76 4.88
CA ALA A 69 -11.87 19.53 4.13
C ALA A 69 -11.24 19.80 2.75
N ILE A 70 -11.67 20.84 2.05
CA ILE A 70 -11.15 21.23 0.72
C ILE A 70 -9.68 21.66 0.79
N SER A 71 -9.18 22.14 1.92
CA SER A 71 -7.78 22.54 2.09
C SER A 71 -6.80 21.36 2.11
N GLU A 72 -7.32 20.15 2.34
CA GLU A 72 -6.54 18.92 2.48
C GLU A 72 -5.40 19.03 3.52
N THR A 73 -5.60 19.81 4.58
CA THR A 73 -4.64 19.99 5.67
C THR A 73 -4.61 18.76 6.57
N TYR A 74 -3.41 18.37 7.04
CA TYR A 74 -3.26 17.28 8.00
C TYR A 74 -3.53 17.73 9.42
N TYR A 75 -4.32 16.94 10.15
CA TYR A 75 -4.58 17.05 11.58
C TYR A 75 -3.92 15.89 12.31
N CYS A 76 -3.48 16.13 13.54
CA CYS A 76 -2.82 15.12 14.36
C CYS A 76 -3.87 14.27 15.07
N CYS A 77 -3.78 12.95 14.93
CA CYS A 77 -4.66 12.02 15.65
C CYS A 77 -3.91 10.76 16.06
N ASP A 78 -4.54 9.96 16.91
CA ASP A 78 -4.16 8.59 17.15
C ASP A 78 -5.11 7.66 16.38
N ILE A 79 -4.58 6.60 15.80
CA ILE A 79 -5.39 5.64 15.05
C ILE A 79 -5.14 4.23 15.57
N GLU A 80 -6.22 3.48 15.78
CA GLU A 80 -6.13 2.07 16.14
C GLU A 80 -6.61 1.23 14.96
N ILE A 81 -5.78 0.30 14.50
CA ILE A 81 -6.08 -0.59 13.38
C ILE A 81 -5.96 -2.02 13.86
N ASN A 82 -7.05 -2.78 13.81
CA ASN A 82 -7.11 -4.17 14.27
C ASN A 82 -6.57 -4.37 15.70
N GLY A 83 -6.75 -3.36 16.58
CA GLY A 83 -6.31 -3.38 17.98
C GLY A 83 -4.88 -2.87 18.21
N GLU A 84 -4.13 -2.53 17.15
CA GLU A 84 -2.82 -1.90 17.27
C GLU A 84 -2.93 -0.38 17.13
N THR A 85 -2.37 0.37 18.08
CA THR A 85 -2.48 1.84 18.12
C THR A 85 -1.23 2.50 17.58
N TYR A 86 -1.43 3.43 16.64
CA TYR A 86 -0.41 4.32 16.08
C TYR A 86 -0.68 5.73 16.56
N TYR A 87 0.28 6.30 17.28
CA TYR A 87 0.15 7.60 17.90
C TYR A 87 0.65 8.71 16.97
N ARG A 88 0.00 9.88 17.05
CA ARG A 88 0.43 11.09 16.35
C ARG A 88 0.59 10.89 14.83
N VAL A 89 -0.38 10.28 14.22
CA VAL A 89 -0.46 10.17 12.75
C VAL A 89 -1.16 11.37 12.16
N GLY A 90 -0.90 11.67 10.88
CA GLY A 90 -1.62 12.70 10.15
C GLY A 90 -2.88 12.14 9.51
N ILE A 91 -4.02 12.80 9.72
CA ILE A 91 -5.27 12.53 9.00
C ILE A 91 -5.71 13.77 8.25
N ARG A 92 -6.23 13.61 7.05
CA ARG A 92 -6.84 14.67 6.26
C ARG A 92 -7.96 14.15 5.38
N ALA A 93 -8.88 15.03 5.00
CA ALA A 93 -9.82 14.74 3.94
C ALA A 93 -9.07 14.51 2.60
N LYS A 94 -9.67 13.74 1.70
CA LYS A 94 -9.05 13.33 0.44
C LYS A 94 -10.08 13.16 -0.65
N GLY A 95 -9.69 13.47 -1.86
CA GLY A 95 -10.45 13.26 -3.09
C GLY A 95 -10.42 14.50 -3.98
N ASN A 96 -10.85 14.34 -5.21
CA ASN A 96 -11.03 15.44 -6.15
C ASN A 96 -12.55 15.77 -6.25
N THR A 97 -13.20 15.20 -7.23
CA THR A 97 -14.65 15.40 -7.48
C THR A 97 -15.49 14.95 -6.27
N SER A 98 -15.18 13.81 -5.66
CA SER A 98 -15.92 13.31 -4.49
C SER A 98 -15.79 14.23 -3.28
N LEU A 99 -14.60 14.81 -3.06
CA LEU A 99 -14.38 15.79 -1.99
C LEU A 99 -15.25 17.03 -2.18
N SER A 100 -15.23 17.62 -3.38
CA SER A 100 -16.05 18.80 -3.70
C SER A 100 -17.56 18.51 -3.65
N MET A 101 -17.97 17.30 -4.03
CA MET A 101 -19.38 16.88 -3.98
C MET A 101 -19.85 16.75 -2.52
N VAL A 102 -19.06 16.15 -1.65
CA VAL A 102 -19.41 16.04 -0.21
C VAL A 102 -19.42 17.41 0.43
N ALA A 103 -18.39 18.24 0.20
CA ALA A 103 -18.31 19.60 0.75
C ALA A 103 -19.46 20.53 0.30
N SER A 104 -20.10 20.23 -0.83
CA SER A 104 -21.27 20.98 -1.33
C SER A 104 -22.62 20.35 -0.95
N SER A 105 -22.62 19.31 -0.14
CA SER A 105 -23.82 18.59 0.32
C SER A 105 -23.94 18.67 1.85
N ASP A 106 -25.08 18.23 2.39
CA ASP A 106 -25.29 18.12 3.85
C ASP A 106 -24.66 16.83 4.44
N SER A 107 -23.65 16.27 3.78
CA SER A 107 -23.03 15.00 4.16
C SER A 107 -21.59 15.21 4.62
N ASP A 108 -21.20 14.57 5.70
CA ASP A 108 -19.83 14.54 6.28
C ASP A 108 -19.05 13.29 5.85
N ARG A 109 -19.60 12.51 4.90
CA ARG A 109 -18.99 11.24 4.45
C ARG A 109 -17.79 11.49 3.54
N TYR A 110 -16.76 12.10 4.09
CA TYR A 110 -15.49 12.28 3.38
C TYR A 110 -14.70 10.98 3.27
N SER A 111 -13.85 10.89 2.26
CA SER A 111 -12.75 9.94 2.24
C SER A 111 -11.57 10.56 2.97
N PHE A 112 -10.80 9.74 3.68
CA PHE A 112 -9.67 10.21 4.45
C PHE A 112 -8.37 9.57 3.96
N LYS A 113 -7.29 10.30 4.13
CA LYS A 113 -5.92 9.81 3.97
C LYS A 113 -5.21 9.90 5.30
N VAL A 114 -4.73 8.76 5.76
CA VAL A 114 -3.87 8.65 6.94
C VAL A 114 -2.42 8.58 6.46
N LYS A 115 -1.53 9.34 7.10
CA LYS A 115 -0.10 9.33 6.88
C LYS A 115 0.59 9.05 8.21
N PHE A 116 1.26 7.91 8.31
CA PHE A 116 1.82 7.43 9.57
C PHE A 116 3.05 8.22 10.01
N ASP A 117 3.85 8.70 9.06
CA ASP A 117 5.10 9.44 9.30
C ASP A 117 4.94 10.98 9.26
N GLU A 118 3.71 11.52 9.38
CA GLU A 118 3.50 12.98 9.30
C GLU A 118 4.11 13.73 10.49
N TYR A 119 3.95 13.18 11.70
CA TYR A 119 4.42 13.81 12.95
C TYR A 119 5.46 12.98 13.69
N VAL A 120 5.72 11.75 13.23
CA VAL A 120 6.73 10.83 13.80
C VAL A 120 7.53 10.23 12.67
N ASP A 121 8.76 10.69 12.49
CA ASP A 121 9.64 10.26 11.41
C ASP A 121 9.82 8.73 11.37
N GLY A 122 9.61 8.15 10.20
CA GLY A 122 9.81 6.73 9.95
C GLY A 122 8.73 5.80 10.54
N GLN A 123 7.65 6.36 11.11
CA GLN A 123 6.53 5.53 11.59
C GLN A 123 5.78 4.92 10.41
N THR A 124 5.50 3.63 10.50
CA THR A 124 4.75 2.88 9.48
C THR A 124 3.77 1.92 10.12
N CYS A 125 2.69 1.60 9.40
CA CYS A 125 1.77 0.52 9.76
C CYS A 125 2.17 -0.74 8.98
N TYR A 126 2.87 -1.67 9.61
CA TYR A 126 3.43 -2.89 9.00
C TYR A 126 4.27 -2.64 7.74
N GLY A 127 4.97 -1.50 7.68
CA GLY A 127 5.74 -1.05 6.53
C GLY A 127 4.96 -0.19 5.53
N LEU A 128 3.69 0.12 5.80
CA LEU A 128 2.86 1.01 5.01
C LEU A 128 2.95 2.44 5.54
N ASP A 129 3.36 3.39 4.69
CA ASP A 129 3.50 4.81 5.07
C ASP A 129 2.15 5.53 5.12
N LYS A 130 1.20 5.09 4.30
CA LYS A 130 -0.09 5.78 4.08
C LYS A 130 -1.21 4.79 3.91
N LEU A 131 -2.37 5.10 4.48
CA LEU A 131 -3.62 4.35 4.30
C LEU A 131 -4.70 5.29 3.76
N VAL A 132 -5.54 4.80 2.87
CA VAL A 132 -6.68 5.53 2.34
C VAL A 132 -7.97 4.85 2.79
N LEU A 133 -8.84 5.62 3.42
CA LEU A 133 -10.18 5.22 3.84
C LEU A 133 -11.20 5.85 2.88
N ASN A 134 -11.72 5.06 1.95
CA ASN A 134 -12.67 5.54 0.95
C ASN A 134 -14.11 5.46 1.46
N ASN A 135 -14.87 6.54 1.26
CA ASN A 135 -16.27 6.65 1.66
C ASN A 135 -17.26 5.94 0.73
N LYS A 136 -16.80 5.47 -0.44
CA LYS A 136 -17.65 4.88 -1.51
C LYS A 136 -18.86 5.75 -1.88
N TYR A 137 -18.73 7.07 -1.85
CA TYR A 137 -19.81 8.06 -2.01
C TYR A 137 -20.65 7.85 -3.28
N SER A 138 -20.04 7.42 -4.38
CA SER A 138 -20.73 7.20 -5.66
C SER A 138 -20.76 5.73 -6.09
N ASP A 139 -20.43 4.80 -5.21
CA ASP A 139 -20.42 3.36 -5.51
C ASP A 139 -21.63 2.68 -4.85
N ALA A 140 -22.74 2.62 -5.60
CA ALA A 140 -23.97 1.96 -5.15
C ALA A 140 -23.80 0.43 -4.98
N THR A 141 -22.81 -0.16 -5.61
CA THR A 141 -22.56 -1.62 -5.56
C THR A 141 -21.63 -2.02 -4.42
N MET A 142 -20.89 -1.08 -3.87
CA MET A 142 -19.80 -1.30 -2.90
C MET A 142 -18.71 -2.29 -3.37
N MET A 143 -18.59 -2.50 -4.67
CA MET A 143 -17.69 -3.47 -5.30
C MET A 143 -16.43 -2.84 -5.90
N LYS A 144 -16.38 -1.51 -5.99
CA LYS A 144 -15.31 -0.78 -6.70
C LYS A 144 -13.91 -0.99 -6.15
N GLU A 145 -13.81 -1.37 -4.89
CA GLU A 145 -12.54 -1.64 -4.20
C GLU A 145 -12.22 -3.13 -4.09
N ALA A 146 -13.12 -4.00 -4.55
CA ALA A 146 -12.99 -5.46 -4.45
C ALA A 146 -12.44 -6.12 -5.73
N VAL A 147 -12.01 -5.31 -6.72
CA VAL A 147 -11.50 -5.80 -8.02
C VAL A 147 -10.01 -5.54 -8.15
#